data_d15c0412465ad65b8bd883ceb57eafda
#
_entry.id   d15c0412465ad65b8bd883ceb57eafda
#
_cell.length_a   1.000
_cell.length_b   1.000
_cell.length_c   1.000
_cell.angle_alpha   90.00
_cell.angle_beta   90.00
_cell.angle_gamma   90.00
#
_symmetry.space_group_name_H-M   'P 1'
#
loop_
_entity.id
_entity.type
_entity.pdbx_description
1 polymer ?
#
loop_
_entity_poly.entity_id
_entity_poly.type
_entity_poly.pdbx_seq_one_letter_code
_entity_poly.pdbx_strand_id
1 'polypeptide(L)'
;MQNKKWLSMLCAIVVSLGLWVYVVTVENPEGSITIYNIPVTFSGQDLLREDYDLLITDSNVANGVELSFTGKRSVLTKLQESKSELQLAVNVTYLRSAQTYSLSYDINDLTLPSSVSAQDLVLGTKDPSAVSVTLENQIKKTVPIVIQQNVRLQEGYMTDRLTQNYAEVVVEGPQKVIDQISKAQAVLDRENVGQTITATLPLTIVNENGEPVDTTSLSYNVTEVEVTLPVLMYKDVPLEAPLIEGGGATSADVVLDIKPKSIRLSGDPSVLESLTSIKLSNVDLSSMMTNSETLSRTIVIPEGCTNISGEQEASVNVQIKNKSIRQMRISSSNFQYIGLSPEYGVNFKTTLLLVTIRAGEKDISQITEDNLRVVADFTSVEPGDAIYVPVKIYIDGFEGAGVVAPDDYRILVDIVPADEMGESTAE
;
A
#
# COMPACT_ATOMS: atom_id res chain seq x y z
N MET A 1 -103.84 15.94 -51.32
CA MET A 1 -102.44 15.43 -51.60
C MET A 1 -101.49 15.62 -50.38
N GLN A 2 -101.79 16.36 -49.35
CA GLN A 2 -100.91 16.65 -48.20
C GLN A 2 -100.72 15.47 -47.19
N ASN A 3 -101.73 14.65 -47.01
CA ASN A 3 -101.70 13.57 -46.03
C ASN A 3 -100.73 12.39 -46.44
N LYS A 4 -100.47 12.18 -47.75
CA LYS A 4 -99.58 11.16 -48.22
C LYS A 4 -98.09 11.47 -47.95
N LYS A 5 -97.70 12.79 -47.99
CA LYS A 5 -96.29 13.19 -47.71
C LYS A 5 -95.98 13.08 -46.23
N TRP A 6 -96.90 13.41 -45.36
CA TRP A 6 -96.67 13.22 -43.91
C TRP A 6 -96.59 11.77 -43.50
N LEU A 7 -97.38 10.87 -44.08
CA LEU A 7 -97.33 9.42 -43.81
C LEU A 7 -95.99 8.84 -44.28
N SER A 8 -95.50 9.23 -45.46
CA SER A 8 -94.15 8.75 -45.93
C SER A 8 -93.01 9.27 -45.08
N MET A 9 -93.10 10.49 -44.53
CA MET A 9 -92.13 11.07 -43.65
C MET A 9 -92.11 10.32 -42.29
N LEU A 10 -93.27 9.96 -41.77
CA LEU A 10 -93.39 9.21 -40.55
C LEU A 10 -92.87 7.76 -40.75
N CYS A 11 -93.16 7.10 -41.89
CA CYS A 11 -92.58 5.81 -42.21
C CYS A 11 -91.07 5.85 -42.36
N ALA A 12 -90.50 6.90 -42.97
CA ALA A 12 -89.05 7.08 -43.08
C ALA A 12 -88.35 7.23 -41.72
N ILE A 13 -88.99 7.99 -40.78
CA ILE A 13 -88.51 8.14 -39.41
C ILE A 13 -88.51 6.78 -38.65
N VAL A 14 -89.59 6.02 -38.77
CA VAL A 14 -89.76 4.72 -38.12
C VAL A 14 -88.72 3.70 -38.70
N VAL A 15 -88.53 3.69 -40.00
CA VAL A 15 -87.49 2.79 -40.64
C VAL A 15 -86.10 3.25 -40.24
N SER A 16 -85.86 4.56 -40.21
CA SER A 16 -84.52 5.09 -39.75
C SER A 16 -84.28 4.76 -38.27
N LEU A 17 -85.29 4.89 -37.45
CA LEU A 17 -85.19 4.52 -36.00
C LEU A 17 -85.01 3.00 -35.83
N GLY A 18 -85.73 2.18 -36.63
CA GLY A 18 -85.56 0.74 -36.65
C GLY A 18 -84.17 0.29 -37.12
N LEU A 19 -83.65 0.93 -38.17
CA LEU A 19 -82.26 0.73 -38.63
C LEU A 19 -81.26 1.17 -37.57
N TRP A 20 -81.47 2.30 -36.93
CA TRP A 20 -80.59 2.78 -35.85
C TRP A 20 -80.55 1.81 -34.65
N VAL A 21 -81.75 1.37 -34.23
CA VAL A 21 -81.86 0.36 -33.14
C VAL A 21 -81.16 -0.97 -33.58
N TYR A 22 -81.38 -1.41 -34.83
CA TYR A 22 -80.75 -2.59 -35.38
C TYR A 22 -79.19 -2.46 -35.33
N VAL A 23 -78.67 -1.36 -35.82
CA VAL A 23 -77.21 -1.11 -35.82
C VAL A 23 -76.63 -1.08 -34.41
N VAL A 24 -77.31 -0.36 -33.49
CA VAL A 24 -76.84 -0.27 -32.11
C VAL A 24 -76.91 -1.60 -31.35
N THR A 25 -77.93 -2.44 -31.57
CA THR A 25 -78.16 -3.69 -30.80
C THR A 25 -77.57 -4.91 -31.47
N VAL A 26 -77.40 -4.94 -32.81
CA VAL A 26 -76.96 -6.11 -33.54
C VAL A 26 -75.56 -5.99 -34.10
N GLU A 27 -75.16 -4.82 -34.59
CA GLU A 27 -73.82 -4.62 -35.14
C GLU A 27 -72.73 -4.19 -34.14
N ASN A 28 -73.14 -3.45 -33.08
CA ASN A 28 -72.23 -3.01 -32.04
C ASN A 28 -72.77 -3.33 -30.61
N PRO A 29 -73.05 -4.59 -30.28
CA PRO A 29 -73.54 -5.00 -28.96
C PRO A 29 -72.48 -4.76 -27.89
N GLU A 30 -72.95 -4.63 -26.66
CA GLU A 30 -72.11 -4.66 -25.48
C GLU A 30 -71.49 -6.08 -25.29
N GLY A 31 -70.24 -6.11 -24.88
CA GLY A 31 -69.53 -7.36 -24.57
C GLY A 31 -68.56 -7.16 -23.43
N SER A 32 -67.79 -8.20 -23.11
CA SER A 32 -66.73 -8.12 -22.11
C SER A 32 -65.48 -8.80 -22.64
N ILE A 33 -64.31 -8.24 -22.29
CA ILE A 33 -62.99 -8.83 -22.57
C ILE A 33 -62.18 -8.78 -21.27
N THR A 34 -61.28 -9.78 -21.13
CA THR A 34 -60.25 -9.75 -20.07
C THR A 34 -58.87 -9.55 -20.68
N ILE A 35 -58.16 -8.57 -20.14
CA ILE A 35 -56.77 -8.31 -20.54
C ILE A 35 -55.88 -8.73 -19.41
N TYR A 36 -54.88 -9.54 -19.76
CA TYR A 36 -53.93 -10.15 -18.84
C TYR A 36 -52.60 -9.40 -18.85
N ASN A 37 -51.88 -9.46 -17.71
CA ASN A 37 -50.49 -8.94 -17.56
C ASN A 37 -50.40 -7.45 -17.88
N ILE A 38 -51.37 -6.64 -17.42
CA ILE A 38 -51.31 -5.17 -17.53
C ILE A 38 -50.22 -4.69 -16.61
N PRO A 39 -49.17 -4.00 -17.11
CA PRO A 39 -48.06 -3.53 -16.30
C PRO A 39 -48.54 -2.48 -15.26
N VAL A 40 -47.94 -2.58 -14.05
CA VAL A 40 -48.25 -1.67 -12.94
C VAL A 40 -47.05 -0.79 -12.67
N THR A 41 -47.30 0.52 -12.50
CA THR A 41 -46.31 1.50 -12.08
C THR A 41 -46.74 2.18 -10.79
N PHE A 42 -45.79 2.61 -9.98
CA PHE A 42 -46.04 3.29 -8.74
C PHE A 42 -45.70 4.77 -8.86
N SER A 43 -46.75 5.62 -8.98
CA SER A 43 -46.57 7.07 -9.09
C SER A 43 -46.14 7.67 -7.76
N GLY A 44 -45.00 8.40 -7.74
CA GLY A 44 -44.47 9.03 -6.54
C GLY A 44 -43.53 8.15 -5.72
N GLN A 45 -43.00 7.08 -6.31
CA GLN A 45 -42.00 6.23 -5.68
C GLN A 45 -40.73 7.02 -5.32
N ASP A 46 -40.31 7.97 -6.15
CA ASP A 46 -39.13 8.81 -5.88
C ASP A 46 -39.32 9.67 -4.64
N LEU A 47 -40.55 10.23 -4.45
CA LEU A 47 -40.88 11.02 -3.25
C LEU A 47 -40.85 10.16 -1.97
N LEU A 48 -41.27 8.91 -2.05
CA LEU A 48 -41.18 8.01 -0.89
C LEU A 48 -39.72 7.81 -0.47
N ARG A 49 -38.84 7.66 -1.46
CA ARG A 49 -37.41 7.45 -1.23
C ARG A 49 -36.72 8.71 -0.74
N GLU A 50 -36.95 9.86 -1.38
CA GLU A 50 -36.22 11.10 -1.11
C GLU A 50 -36.69 11.81 0.15
N ASP A 51 -38.02 11.86 0.39
CA ASP A 51 -38.62 12.63 1.48
C ASP A 51 -38.89 11.82 2.76
N TYR A 52 -39.05 10.49 2.64
CA TYR A 52 -39.49 9.65 3.74
C TYR A 52 -38.61 8.45 4.05
N ASP A 53 -37.51 8.28 3.32
CA ASP A 53 -36.60 7.13 3.47
C ASP A 53 -37.36 5.78 3.40
N LEU A 54 -38.34 5.66 2.49
CA LEU A 54 -39.18 4.48 2.31
C LEU A 54 -38.93 3.85 0.94
N LEU A 55 -38.78 2.51 0.90
CA LEU A 55 -38.65 1.71 -0.30
C LEU A 55 -39.81 0.73 -0.45
N ILE A 56 -40.29 0.55 -1.70
CA ILE A 56 -41.17 -0.55 -2.05
C ILE A 56 -40.29 -1.80 -2.20
N THR A 57 -40.50 -2.78 -1.29
CA THR A 57 -39.69 -4.03 -1.27
C THR A 57 -40.44 -5.23 -1.83
N ASP A 58 -41.80 -5.19 -1.80
CA ASP A 58 -42.61 -6.26 -2.32
C ASP A 58 -43.96 -5.76 -2.82
N SER A 59 -44.52 -6.43 -3.82
CA SER A 59 -45.89 -6.18 -4.30
C SER A 59 -46.50 -7.44 -4.92
N ASN A 60 -47.83 -7.57 -4.79
CA ASN A 60 -48.57 -8.71 -5.38
C ASN A 60 -48.84 -8.54 -6.88
N VAL A 61 -48.28 -7.50 -7.52
CA VAL A 61 -48.49 -7.16 -8.94
C VAL A 61 -47.22 -7.20 -9.78
N ALA A 62 -46.21 -7.96 -9.33
CA ALA A 62 -44.95 -8.10 -10.07
C ALA A 62 -45.13 -8.65 -11.50
N ASN A 63 -46.17 -9.45 -11.74
CA ASN A 63 -46.51 -9.98 -13.05
C ASN A 63 -47.62 -9.17 -13.77
N GLY A 64 -47.96 -7.99 -13.24
CA GLY A 64 -49.06 -7.17 -13.73
C GLY A 64 -50.40 -7.56 -13.11
N VAL A 65 -51.48 -6.96 -13.60
CA VAL A 65 -52.87 -7.21 -13.17
C VAL A 65 -53.71 -7.72 -14.34
N GLU A 66 -54.79 -8.46 -13.98
CA GLU A 66 -55.78 -8.94 -14.94
C GLU A 66 -57.10 -8.14 -14.74
N LEU A 67 -57.56 -7.51 -15.81
CA LEU A 67 -58.75 -6.65 -15.76
C LEU A 67 -59.78 -7.07 -16.80
N SER A 68 -61.04 -7.16 -16.36
CA SER A 68 -62.16 -7.36 -17.27
C SER A 68 -62.80 -6.02 -17.57
N PHE A 69 -63.02 -5.74 -18.85
CA PHE A 69 -63.66 -4.54 -19.35
C PHE A 69 -64.96 -4.92 -20.05
N THR A 70 -66.04 -4.16 -19.75
CA THR A 70 -67.32 -4.27 -20.41
C THR A 70 -67.59 -2.95 -21.18
N GLY A 71 -68.05 -3.03 -22.41
CA GLY A 71 -68.32 -1.90 -23.29
C GLY A 71 -68.78 -2.32 -24.66
N LYS A 72 -68.92 -1.35 -25.55
CA LYS A 72 -69.28 -1.63 -26.94
C LYS A 72 -68.16 -2.41 -27.67
N ARG A 73 -68.52 -3.36 -28.49
CA ARG A 73 -67.60 -4.25 -29.20
C ARG A 73 -66.54 -3.50 -29.99
N SER A 74 -66.87 -2.38 -30.62
CA SER A 74 -65.93 -1.54 -31.38
C SER A 74 -64.85 -0.93 -30.44
N VAL A 75 -65.24 -0.55 -29.21
CA VAL A 75 -64.31 0.01 -28.20
C VAL A 75 -63.39 -1.08 -27.64
N LEU A 76 -63.99 -2.25 -27.34
CA LEU A 76 -63.22 -3.40 -26.83
C LEU A 76 -62.21 -3.92 -27.84
N THR A 77 -62.54 -3.92 -29.13
CA THR A 77 -61.60 -4.28 -30.20
C THR A 77 -60.40 -3.33 -30.23
N LYS A 78 -60.64 -2.01 -30.21
CA LYS A 78 -59.57 -0.99 -30.15
C LYS A 78 -58.71 -1.15 -28.93
N LEU A 79 -59.31 -1.42 -27.76
CA LEU A 79 -58.59 -1.65 -26.53
C LEU A 79 -57.69 -2.91 -26.60
N GLN A 80 -58.19 -3.99 -27.24
CA GLN A 80 -57.43 -5.21 -27.45
C GLN A 80 -56.25 -5.02 -28.42
N GLU A 81 -56.44 -4.25 -29.48
CA GLU A 81 -55.42 -3.95 -30.48
C GLU A 81 -54.26 -3.10 -29.90
N SER A 82 -54.63 -2.14 -29.01
CA SER A 82 -53.68 -1.23 -28.39
C SER A 82 -53.34 -1.61 -26.91
N LYS A 83 -53.49 -2.89 -26.53
CA LYS A 83 -53.26 -3.35 -25.15
C LYS A 83 -51.89 -3.06 -24.60
N SER A 84 -50.88 -2.88 -25.46
CA SER A 84 -49.50 -2.52 -25.04
C SER A 84 -49.36 -1.14 -24.49
N GLU A 85 -50.34 -0.27 -24.75
CA GLU A 85 -50.38 1.11 -24.19
C GLU A 85 -51.11 1.15 -22.87
N LEU A 86 -51.80 0.09 -22.47
CA LEU A 86 -52.54 0.01 -21.21
C LEU A 86 -51.62 -0.21 -20.04
N GLN A 87 -51.72 0.67 -19.03
CA GLN A 87 -50.88 0.62 -17.83
C GLN A 87 -51.71 1.05 -16.62
N LEU A 88 -51.48 0.41 -15.48
CA LEU A 88 -52.05 0.79 -14.19
C LEU A 88 -51.05 1.65 -13.42
N ALA A 89 -51.40 2.89 -13.07
CA ALA A 89 -50.59 3.80 -12.28
C ALA A 89 -51.14 3.91 -10.84
N VAL A 90 -50.55 3.23 -9.92
CA VAL A 90 -50.97 3.27 -8.50
C VAL A 90 -50.29 4.41 -7.78
N ASN A 91 -51.06 5.35 -7.23
CA ASN A 91 -50.49 6.47 -6.48
C ASN A 91 -50.06 6.05 -5.08
N VAL A 92 -48.77 6.27 -4.76
CA VAL A 92 -48.18 5.96 -3.46
C VAL A 92 -47.69 7.20 -2.70
N THR A 93 -47.91 8.40 -3.24
CA THR A 93 -47.42 9.69 -2.68
C THR A 93 -47.90 10.01 -1.28
N TYR A 94 -48.98 9.39 -0.80
CA TYR A 94 -49.55 9.64 0.51
C TYR A 94 -49.11 8.62 1.60
N LEU A 95 -48.36 7.62 1.25
CA LEU A 95 -47.83 6.62 2.18
C LEU A 95 -46.69 7.21 3.03
N ARG A 96 -46.64 6.90 4.33
CA ARG A 96 -45.72 7.57 5.27
C ARG A 96 -45.04 6.64 6.29
N SER A 97 -45.30 5.34 6.24
CA SER A 97 -44.76 4.41 7.23
C SER A 97 -44.38 3.08 6.60
N ALA A 98 -43.40 2.42 7.19
CA ALA A 98 -42.95 1.10 6.80
C ALA A 98 -43.95 0.04 7.24
N GLN A 99 -44.84 -0.36 6.35
CA GLN A 99 -45.85 -1.43 6.55
C GLN A 99 -46.40 -1.90 5.20
N THR A 100 -47.22 -2.93 5.20
CA THR A 100 -47.94 -3.38 4.01
C THR A 100 -49.25 -2.62 3.87
N TYR A 101 -49.46 -2.02 2.73
CA TYR A 101 -50.67 -1.30 2.35
C TYR A 101 -51.45 -2.09 1.32
N SER A 102 -52.81 -2.02 1.42
CA SER A 102 -53.73 -2.55 0.41
C SER A 102 -54.40 -1.36 -0.28
N LEU A 103 -54.04 -1.12 -1.55
CA LEU A 103 -54.44 0.04 -2.35
C LEU A 103 -55.52 -0.40 -3.34
N SER A 104 -56.73 0.16 -3.21
CA SER A 104 -57.77 -0.01 -4.22
C SER A 104 -57.47 0.84 -5.43
N TYR A 105 -57.87 0.37 -6.60
CA TYR A 105 -57.68 1.07 -7.87
C TYR A 105 -58.95 0.98 -8.71
N ASP A 106 -59.17 1.93 -9.60
CA ASP A 106 -60.31 1.97 -10.51
C ASP A 106 -59.87 2.32 -11.94
N ILE A 107 -60.86 2.58 -12.81
CA ILE A 107 -60.62 2.90 -14.23
C ILE A 107 -59.83 4.21 -14.43
N ASN A 108 -59.87 5.13 -13.46
CA ASN A 108 -59.19 6.41 -13.52
C ASN A 108 -57.68 6.27 -13.26
N ASP A 109 -57.29 5.22 -12.62
CA ASP A 109 -55.84 4.88 -12.35
C ASP A 109 -55.20 4.21 -13.57
N LEU A 110 -56.00 3.91 -14.63
CA LEU A 110 -55.49 3.30 -15.85
C LEU A 110 -55.10 4.35 -16.88
N THR A 111 -53.91 4.22 -17.41
CA THR A 111 -53.53 4.90 -18.67
C THR A 111 -54.11 4.10 -19.80
N LEU A 112 -55.17 4.66 -20.45
CA LEU A 112 -55.83 4.03 -21.59
C LEU A 112 -55.17 4.49 -22.90
N PRO A 113 -55.25 3.64 -23.98
CA PRO A 113 -54.84 4.06 -25.30
C PRO A 113 -55.60 5.29 -25.74
N SER A 114 -54.96 6.20 -26.51
CA SER A 114 -55.60 7.46 -26.99
C SER A 114 -56.86 7.27 -27.80
N SER A 115 -57.08 6.08 -28.36
CA SER A 115 -58.23 5.67 -29.17
C SER A 115 -59.47 5.25 -28.36
N VAL A 116 -59.32 5.18 -27.00
CA VAL A 116 -60.36 4.64 -26.11
C VAL A 116 -60.60 5.60 -24.95
N SER A 117 -61.87 5.90 -24.66
CA SER A 117 -62.26 6.78 -23.53
C SER A 117 -62.70 5.90 -22.33
N ALA A 118 -62.30 6.33 -21.11
CA ALA A 118 -62.71 5.71 -19.87
C ALA A 118 -64.26 5.68 -19.71
N GLN A 119 -64.95 6.65 -20.30
CA GLN A 119 -66.43 6.75 -20.24
C GLN A 119 -67.16 5.67 -21.04
N ASP A 120 -66.48 5.07 -22.01
CA ASP A 120 -67.02 4.03 -22.88
C ASP A 120 -66.77 2.60 -22.34
N LEU A 121 -66.09 2.50 -21.20
CA LEU A 121 -65.71 1.24 -20.53
C LEU A 121 -66.23 1.15 -19.12
N VAL A 122 -66.67 0.00 -18.71
CA VAL A 122 -66.94 -0.36 -17.32
C VAL A 122 -65.90 -1.40 -16.86
N LEU A 123 -65.19 -1.06 -15.79
CA LEU A 123 -64.27 -2.00 -15.18
C LEU A 123 -65.02 -3.08 -14.39
N GLY A 124 -64.83 -4.33 -14.79
CA GLY A 124 -65.49 -5.49 -14.19
C GLY A 124 -64.65 -6.14 -13.10
N THR A 125 -64.27 -7.43 -13.29
CA THR A 125 -63.44 -8.16 -12.35
C THR A 125 -62.00 -7.65 -12.39
N LYS A 126 -61.37 -7.60 -11.22
CA LYS A 126 -59.97 -7.22 -11.01
C LYS A 126 -59.23 -8.32 -10.28
N ASP A 127 -58.12 -8.74 -10.82
CA ASP A 127 -57.22 -9.69 -10.19
C ASP A 127 -55.77 -9.19 -10.22
N PRO A 128 -55.16 -8.87 -9.05
CA PRO A 128 -55.78 -8.86 -7.70
C PRO A 128 -56.81 -7.74 -7.52
N SER A 129 -57.75 -7.91 -6.62
CA SER A 129 -58.83 -6.91 -6.34
C SER A 129 -58.27 -5.60 -5.76
N ALA A 130 -57.12 -5.66 -5.12
CA ALA A 130 -56.36 -4.52 -4.59
C ALA A 130 -54.84 -4.78 -4.77
N VAL A 131 -54.09 -3.73 -4.99
CA VAL A 131 -52.63 -3.79 -5.05
C VAL A 131 -52.08 -3.77 -3.62
N SER A 132 -51.40 -4.85 -3.23
CA SER A 132 -50.66 -4.90 -1.97
C SER A 132 -49.23 -4.42 -2.21
N VAL A 133 -48.77 -3.45 -1.41
CA VAL A 133 -47.43 -2.88 -1.49
C VAL A 133 -46.80 -2.90 -0.10
N THR A 134 -45.65 -3.50 0.05
CA THR A 134 -44.87 -3.48 1.28
C THR A 134 -43.80 -2.43 1.23
N LEU A 135 -43.83 -1.50 2.18
CA LEU A 135 -42.82 -0.47 2.36
C LEU A 135 -41.91 -0.87 3.54
N GLU A 136 -40.61 -0.68 3.33
CA GLU A 136 -39.57 -0.81 4.37
C GLU A 136 -38.77 0.49 4.48
N ASN A 137 -38.19 0.71 5.68
CA ASN A 137 -37.28 1.84 5.88
C ASN A 137 -36.02 1.62 5.05
N GLN A 138 -35.60 2.67 4.36
CA GLN A 138 -34.30 2.76 3.74
C GLN A 138 -33.33 3.28 4.79
N ILE A 139 -32.22 2.57 4.97
CA ILE A 139 -31.15 3.00 5.88
C ILE A 139 -29.80 2.99 5.15
N LYS A 140 -28.86 3.77 5.67
CA LYS A 140 -27.48 3.83 5.21
C LYS A 140 -26.58 3.19 6.25
N LYS A 141 -25.65 2.36 5.81
CA LYS A 141 -24.63 1.74 6.65
C LYS A 141 -23.27 1.87 5.98
N THR A 142 -22.31 2.38 6.72
CA THR A 142 -20.91 2.37 6.29
C THR A 142 -20.27 1.07 6.72
N VAL A 143 -19.68 0.34 5.78
CA VAL A 143 -19.03 -0.94 6.05
C VAL A 143 -17.58 -0.92 5.53
N PRO A 144 -16.65 -1.59 6.24
CA PRO A 144 -15.25 -1.64 5.82
C PRO A 144 -15.06 -2.47 4.54
N ILE A 145 -14.09 -2.06 3.73
CA ILE A 145 -13.61 -2.82 2.59
C ILE A 145 -12.43 -3.68 3.04
N VAL A 146 -12.54 -5.00 2.88
CA VAL A 146 -11.52 -5.99 3.24
C VAL A 146 -11.00 -6.68 1.99
N ILE A 147 -9.68 -6.59 1.76
CA ILE A 147 -9.03 -7.26 0.64
C ILE A 147 -8.52 -8.62 1.10
N GLN A 148 -9.09 -9.68 0.55
CA GLN A 148 -8.57 -11.02 0.71
C GLN A 148 -7.40 -11.24 -0.25
N GLN A 149 -6.22 -11.51 0.30
CA GLN A 149 -4.99 -11.68 -0.47
C GLN A 149 -4.69 -13.18 -0.63
N ASN A 150 -4.77 -13.66 -1.87
CA ASN A 150 -4.37 -15.01 -2.29
C ASN A 150 -3.19 -14.87 -3.26
N VAL A 151 -2.06 -14.35 -2.77
CA VAL A 151 -0.89 -14.04 -3.59
C VAL A 151 0.23 -15.03 -3.31
N ARG A 152 0.73 -15.69 -4.37
CA ARG A 152 1.93 -16.52 -4.34
C ARG A 152 3.08 -15.79 -5.00
N LEU A 153 4.14 -15.57 -4.23
CA LEU A 153 5.33 -14.86 -4.69
C LEU A 153 6.33 -15.81 -5.35
N GLN A 154 7.17 -15.26 -6.22
CA GLN A 154 8.40 -15.91 -6.66
C GLN A 154 9.38 -16.03 -5.50
N GLU A 155 10.32 -16.99 -5.59
CA GLU A 155 11.40 -17.13 -4.63
C GLU A 155 12.28 -15.85 -4.61
N GLY A 156 12.63 -15.38 -3.42
CA GLY A 156 13.40 -14.14 -3.24
C GLY A 156 12.57 -12.86 -3.20
N TYR A 157 11.24 -12.95 -3.22
CA TYR A 157 10.36 -11.79 -3.13
C TYR A 157 9.50 -11.81 -1.88
N MET A 158 9.09 -10.63 -1.43
CA MET A 158 8.21 -10.41 -0.28
C MET A 158 7.21 -9.30 -0.60
N THR A 159 6.06 -9.32 0.08
CA THR A 159 5.10 -8.22 0.00
C THR A 159 5.37 -7.20 1.08
N ASP A 160 5.06 -5.95 0.78
CA ASP A 160 4.92 -4.87 1.75
C ASP A 160 3.43 -4.60 2.01
N ARG A 161 3.13 -3.54 2.74
CA ARG A 161 1.77 -3.18 3.13
C ARG A 161 0.91 -2.84 1.92
N LEU A 162 -0.19 -3.59 1.77
CA LEU A 162 -1.21 -3.29 0.76
C LEU A 162 -1.84 -1.92 1.04
N THR A 163 -1.99 -1.12 -0.01
CA THR A 163 -2.73 0.14 0.00
C THR A 163 -3.97 0.05 -0.88
N GLN A 164 -5.01 0.77 -0.52
CA GLN A 164 -6.27 0.84 -1.26
C GLN A 164 -6.80 2.27 -1.28
N ASN A 165 -7.52 2.63 -2.36
CA ASN A 165 -8.05 3.98 -2.54
C ASN A 165 -9.28 4.27 -1.66
N TYR A 166 -10.06 3.24 -1.29
CA TYR A 166 -11.22 3.35 -0.39
C TYR A 166 -11.11 2.34 0.74
N ALA A 167 -11.22 2.80 1.97
CA ALA A 167 -11.23 1.94 3.16
C ALA A 167 -12.64 1.43 3.51
N GLU A 168 -13.67 2.16 3.09
CA GLU A 168 -15.06 1.94 3.47
C GLU A 168 -15.98 2.22 2.27
N VAL A 169 -17.14 1.58 2.29
CA VAL A 169 -18.24 1.83 1.34
C VAL A 169 -19.52 2.11 2.09
N VAL A 170 -20.30 3.09 1.60
CA VAL A 170 -21.63 3.38 2.11
C VAL A 170 -22.64 2.58 1.30
N VAL A 171 -23.38 1.71 1.98
CA VAL A 171 -24.45 0.88 1.41
C VAL A 171 -25.79 1.41 1.89
N GLU A 172 -26.73 1.53 0.98
CA GLU A 172 -28.07 2.06 1.22
C GLU A 172 -29.12 1.09 0.70
N GLY A 173 -30.16 0.82 1.47
CA GLY A 173 -31.22 -0.10 1.08
C GLY A 173 -32.19 -0.45 2.21
N PRO A 174 -33.04 -1.50 2.00
CA PRO A 174 -33.97 -1.96 3.01
C PRO A 174 -33.26 -2.40 4.27
N GLN A 175 -33.78 -2.00 5.44
CA GLN A 175 -33.18 -2.26 6.74
C GLN A 175 -32.86 -3.75 6.95
N LYS A 176 -33.77 -4.64 6.61
CA LYS A 176 -33.57 -6.09 6.77
C LYS A 176 -32.37 -6.65 6.00
N VAL A 177 -32.07 -6.08 4.82
CA VAL A 177 -30.92 -6.49 4.01
C VAL A 177 -29.65 -5.87 4.57
N ILE A 178 -29.69 -4.57 4.91
CA ILE A 178 -28.56 -3.83 5.48
C ILE A 178 -28.10 -4.43 6.81
N ASP A 179 -29.02 -4.91 7.65
CA ASP A 179 -28.68 -5.53 8.94
C ASP A 179 -27.86 -6.82 8.79
N GLN A 180 -27.99 -7.51 7.65
CA GLN A 180 -27.21 -8.72 7.35
C GLN A 180 -25.79 -8.42 6.87
N ILE A 181 -25.52 -7.19 6.43
CA ILE A 181 -24.23 -6.82 5.84
C ILE A 181 -23.19 -6.61 6.94
N SER A 182 -22.06 -7.28 6.82
CA SER A 182 -20.92 -7.12 7.72
C SER A 182 -19.79 -6.27 7.08
N LYS A 183 -19.43 -6.56 5.84
CA LYS A 183 -18.32 -5.92 5.13
C LYS A 183 -18.48 -6.01 3.61
N ALA A 184 -17.71 -5.18 2.91
CA ALA A 184 -17.45 -5.36 1.48
C ALA A 184 -16.12 -6.11 1.31
N GLN A 185 -16.07 -7.10 0.46
CA GLN A 185 -14.90 -7.93 0.22
C GLN A 185 -14.47 -7.85 -1.24
N ALA A 186 -13.16 -7.71 -1.47
CA ALA A 186 -12.56 -7.93 -2.78
C ALA A 186 -11.47 -8.98 -2.67
N VAL A 187 -11.20 -9.73 -3.74
CA VAL A 187 -10.22 -10.82 -3.76
C VAL A 187 -9.10 -10.48 -4.72
N LEU A 188 -7.89 -10.38 -4.19
CA LEU A 188 -6.67 -10.28 -4.99
C LEU A 188 -6.04 -11.66 -5.10
N ASP A 189 -6.23 -12.30 -6.25
CA ASP A 189 -5.69 -13.63 -6.54
C ASP A 189 -4.64 -13.53 -7.64
N ARG A 190 -3.38 -13.87 -7.33
CA ARG A 190 -2.25 -13.83 -8.25
C ARG A 190 -1.23 -14.92 -7.89
N GLU A 191 -0.65 -15.54 -8.92
CA GLU A 191 0.40 -16.53 -8.77
C GLU A 191 1.69 -16.08 -9.45
N ASN A 192 2.83 -16.56 -8.93
CA ASN A 192 4.16 -16.34 -9.49
C ASN A 192 4.53 -14.85 -9.63
N VAL A 193 4.30 -14.09 -8.56
CA VAL A 193 4.46 -12.63 -8.56
C VAL A 193 5.87 -12.22 -8.16
N GLY A 194 6.53 -11.43 -9.01
CA GLY A 194 7.86 -10.87 -8.80
C GLY A 194 7.93 -9.35 -8.96
N GLN A 195 6.78 -8.67 -9.04
CA GLN A 195 6.71 -7.22 -9.17
C GLN A 195 5.45 -6.67 -8.49
N THR A 196 5.46 -5.38 -8.15
CA THR A 196 4.32 -4.68 -7.56
C THR A 196 3.04 -4.90 -8.38
N ILE A 197 1.95 -5.25 -7.70
CA ILE A 197 0.63 -5.44 -8.29
C ILE A 197 -0.19 -4.18 -8.08
N THR A 198 -0.73 -3.62 -9.16
CA THR A 198 -1.82 -2.64 -9.11
C THR A 198 -3.01 -3.24 -9.83
N ALA A 199 -4.16 -3.30 -9.17
CA ALA A 199 -5.37 -3.91 -9.73
C ALA A 199 -6.64 -3.22 -9.23
N THR A 200 -7.61 -3.11 -10.13
CA THR A 200 -8.99 -2.73 -9.78
C THR A 200 -9.79 -4.00 -9.56
N LEU A 201 -10.41 -4.12 -8.38
CA LEU A 201 -11.12 -5.30 -7.93
C LEU A 201 -12.58 -4.98 -7.67
N PRO A 202 -13.53 -5.80 -8.15
CA PRO A 202 -14.94 -5.64 -7.85
C PRO A 202 -15.20 -5.93 -6.37
N LEU A 203 -16.12 -5.17 -5.77
CA LEU A 203 -16.59 -5.38 -4.41
C LEU A 203 -17.75 -6.37 -4.37
N THR A 204 -17.70 -7.29 -3.43
CA THR A 204 -18.80 -8.19 -3.08
C THR A 204 -19.24 -7.87 -1.65
N ILE A 205 -20.52 -7.55 -1.48
CA ILE A 205 -21.11 -7.31 -0.16
C ILE A 205 -21.38 -8.65 0.50
N VAL A 206 -20.87 -8.85 1.72
CA VAL A 206 -20.97 -10.13 2.43
C VAL A 206 -21.51 -9.97 3.85
N ASN A 207 -22.13 -11.05 4.35
CA ASN A 207 -22.59 -11.17 5.73
C ASN A 207 -21.42 -11.53 6.69
N GLU A 208 -21.74 -11.76 7.96
CA GLU A 208 -20.74 -12.14 8.98
C GLU A 208 -20.05 -13.48 8.68
N ASN A 209 -20.73 -14.39 7.99
CA ASN A 209 -20.18 -15.68 7.59
C ASN A 209 -19.29 -15.61 6.34
N GLY A 210 -19.24 -14.44 5.68
CA GLY A 210 -18.52 -14.25 4.41
C GLY A 210 -19.31 -14.70 3.17
N GLU A 211 -20.62 -14.93 3.30
CA GLU A 211 -21.49 -15.30 2.19
C GLU A 211 -22.01 -14.04 1.47
N PRO A 212 -22.11 -14.04 0.14
CA PRO A 212 -22.65 -12.92 -0.61
C PRO A 212 -24.11 -12.59 -0.20
N VAL A 213 -24.40 -11.31 -0.02
CA VAL A 213 -25.76 -10.80 0.21
C VAL A 213 -26.35 -10.39 -1.13
N ASP A 214 -27.67 -10.62 -1.31
CA ASP A 214 -28.37 -10.13 -2.50
C ASP A 214 -28.36 -8.60 -2.55
N THR A 215 -27.75 -8.06 -3.60
CA THR A 215 -27.57 -6.62 -3.79
C THR A 215 -28.61 -5.96 -4.71
N THR A 216 -29.63 -6.71 -5.17
CA THR A 216 -30.62 -6.23 -6.14
C THR A 216 -31.38 -4.99 -5.63
N SER A 217 -31.63 -4.91 -4.31
CA SER A 217 -32.32 -3.79 -3.65
C SER A 217 -31.38 -2.78 -2.99
N LEU A 218 -30.06 -2.91 -3.22
CA LEU A 218 -29.04 -2.08 -2.60
C LEU A 218 -28.49 -1.06 -3.62
N SER A 219 -28.13 0.11 -3.11
CA SER A 219 -27.25 1.04 -3.80
C SER A 219 -25.99 1.29 -2.97
N TYR A 220 -24.86 1.50 -3.62
CA TYR A 220 -23.60 1.80 -2.94
C TYR A 220 -22.75 2.74 -3.78
N ASN A 221 -21.99 3.58 -3.09
CA ASN A 221 -21.21 4.65 -3.70
C ASN A 221 -19.92 4.17 -4.37
N VAL A 222 -19.46 2.95 -4.06
CA VAL A 222 -18.23 2.35 -4.61
C VAL A 222 -18.51 0.91 -5.02
N THR A 223 -18.30 0.59 -6.28
CA THR A 223 -18.50 -0.76 -6.85
C THR A 223 -17.19 -1.53 -7.00
N GLU A 224 -16.08 -0.80 -7.10
CA GLU A 224 -14.74 -1.34 -7.33
C GLU A 224 -13.73 -0.61 -6.45
N VAL A 225 -12.67 -1.29 -6.06
CA VAL A 225 -11.57 -0.74 -5.30
C VAL A 225 -10.26 -0.94 -6.05
N GLU A 226 -9.47 0.13 -6.16
CA GLU A 226 -8.11 0.05 -6.66
C GLU A 226 -7.17 -0.29 -5.51
N VAL A 227 -6.38 -1.35 -5.68
CA VAL A 227 -5.42 -1.83 -4.70
C VAL A 227 -4.02 -1.85 -5.29
N THR A 228 -3.04 -1.48 -4.47
CA THR A 228 -1.63 -1.62 -4.80
C THR A 228 -0.96 -2.45 -3.70
N LEU A 229 -0.41 -3.59 -4.10
CA LEU A 229 0.40 -4.46 -3.27
C LEU A 229 1.86 -4.36 -3.71
N PRO A 230 2.72 -3.62 -2.97
CA PRO A 230 4.13 -3.56 -3.28
C PRO A 230 4.78 -4.94 -3.09
N VAL A 231 5.58 -5.33 -4.07
CA VAL A 231 6.36 -6.56 -4.04
C VAL A 231 7.83 -6.19 -4.19
N LEU A 232 8.62 -6.54 -3.19
CA LEU A 232 10.02 -6.19 -3.06
C LEU A 232 10.87 -7.45 -3.16
N MET A 233 12.01 -7.34 -3.82
CA MET A 233 13.05 -8.36 -3.77
C MET A 233 13.75 -8.32 -2.41
N TYR A 234 14.16 -9.45 -1.88
CA TYR A 234 15.08 -9.51 -0.76
C TYR A 234 16.31 -10.37 -1.10
N LYS A 235 17.46 -10.03 -0.48
CA LYS A 235 18.73 -10.73 -0.67
C LYS A 235 19.51 -10.76 0.64
N ASP A 236 20.14 -11.89 0.92
CA ASP A 236 21.13 -12.01 1.98
C ASP A 236 22.48 -11.54 1.43
N VAL A 237 22.99 -10.42 1.97
CA VAL A 237 24.21 -9.76 1.48
C VAL A 237 25.30 -9.94 2.53
N PRO A 238 26.47 -10.53 2.18
CA PRO A 238 27.57 -10.73 3.09
C PRO A 238 28.19 -9.40 3.54
N LEU A 239 28.72 -9.39 4.77
CA LEU A 239 29.47 -8.27 5.32
C LEU A 239 30.98 -8.52 5.13
N GLU A 240 31.69 -7.48 4.72
CA GLU A 240 33.13 -7.50 4.57
C GLU A 240 33.78 -6.39 5.37
N ALA A 241 34.88 -6.66 6.03
CA ALA A 241 35.69 -5.67 6.73
C ALA A 241 37.05 -5.54 6.04
N PRO A 242 37.24 -4.50 5.21
CA PRO A 242 38.51 -4.26 4.55
C PRO A 242 39.61 -3.98 5.56
N LEU A 243 40.82 -4.54 5.32
CA LEU A 243 41.97 -4.37 6.18
C LEU A 243 42.91 -3.31 5.64
N ILE A 244 43.41 -2.45 6.53
CA ILE A 244 44.57 -1.59 6.26
C ILE A 244 45.77 -2.26 6.95
N GLU A 245 46.72 -2.69 6.15
CA GLU A 245 47.93 -3.34 6.59
C GLU A 245 48.87 -2.36 7.30
N GLY A 246 49.57 -2.81 8.34
CA GLY A 246 50.51 -1.99 9.07
C GLY A 246 50.81 -2.53 10.44
N GLY A 247 51.67 -1.84 11.19
CA GLY A 247 52.05 -2.30 12.53
C GLY A 247 52.67 -3.69 12.59
N GLY A 248 53.34 -4.12 11.53
CA GLY A 248 53.96 -5.45 11.43
C GLY A 248 53.02 -6.61 11.12
N ALA A 249 51.78 -6.28 10.66
CA ALA A 249 50.78 -7.26 10.27
C ALA A 249 50.28 -7.00 8.84
N THR A 250 50.01 -8.05 8.10
CA THR A 250 49.43 -8.06 6.77
C THR A 250 48.11 -8.82 6.77
N SER A 251 47.36 -8.73 5.68
CA SER A 251 46.10 -9.45 5.50
C SER A 251 46.32 -11.01 5.60
N ALA A 252 47.49 -11.50 5.23
CA ALA A 252 47.85 -12.92 5.34
C ALA A 252 47.97 -13.39 6.79
N ASP A 253 48.29 -12.51 7.73
CA ASP A 253 48.45 -12.81 9.13
C ASP A 253 47.12 -12.83 9.90
N VAL A 254 46.00 -12.39 9.27
CA VAL A 254 44.75 -12.08 9.95
C VAL A 254 43.65 -13.12 9.70
N VAL A 255 42.96 -13.48 10.74
CA VAL A 255 41.67 -14.20 10.68
C VAL A 255 40.60 -13.27 11.17
N LEU A 256 39.58 -13.07 10.32
CA LEU A 256 38.40 -12.31 10.64
C LEU A 256 37.18 -13.21 10.91
N ASP A 257 36.43 -12.91 11.98
CA ASP A 257 35.13 -13.51 12.24
C ASP A 257 34.13 -12.37 12.43
N ILE A 258 33.24 -12.22 11.42
CA ILE A 258 32.22 -11.14 11.39
C ILE A 258 30.88 -11.73 11.79
N LYS A 259 30.19 -11.08 12.71
CA LYS A 259 28.86 -11.47 13.21
C LYS A 259 27.92 -10.27 13.21
N PRO A 260 26.77 -10.38 12.50
CA PRO A 260 26.37 -11.46 11.60
C PRO A 260 27.27 -11.55 10.35
N LYS A 261 27.32 -12.70 9.71
CA LYS A 261 28.11 -12.86 8.45
C LYS A 261 27.48 -12.20 7.25
N SER A 262 26.15 -12.09 7.27
CA SER A 262 25.33 -11.44 6.25
C SER A 262 24.14 -10.78 6.91
N ILE A 263 23.55 -9.79 6.24
CA ILE A 263 22.27 -9.21 6.60
C ILE A 263 21.29 -9.37 5.43
N ARG A 264 20.00 -9.38 5.76
CA ARG A 264 18.94 -9.42 4.75
C ARG A 264 18.48 -8.01 4.42
N LEU A 265 18.58 -7.67 3.13
CA LEU A 265 18.09 -6.42 2.58
C LEU A 265 16.87 -6.67 1.71
N SER A 266 15.91 -5.74 1.73
CA SER A 266 14.87 -5.62 0.72
C SER A 266 15.04 -4.31 -0.04
N GLY A 267 14.60 -4.25 -1.30
CA GLY A 267 14.72 -3.05 -2.10
C GLY A 267 14.50 -3.28 -3.59
N ASP A 268 14.96 -2.30 -4.38
CA ASP A 268 14.89 -2.37 -5.83
C ASP A 268 15.74 -3.55 -6.36
N PRO A 269 15.17 -4.42 -7.23
CA PRO A 269 15.90 -5.55 -7.81
C PRO A 269 17.22 -5.14 -8.49
N SER A 270 17.23 -4.01 -9.22
CA SER A 270 18.41 -3.55 -9.93
C SER A 270 19.59 -3.22 -9.00
N VAL A 271 19.29 -2.68 -7.81
CA VAL A 271 20.27 -2.38 -6.77
C VAL A 271 20.74 -3.67 -6.09
N LEU A 272 19.77 -4.51 -5.66
CA LEU A 272 20.09 -5.74 -4.92
C LEU A 272 20.85 -6.77 -5.79
N GLU A 273 20.55 -6.89 -7.08
CA GLU A 273 21.25 -7.80 -7.98
C GLU A 273 22.73 -7.42 -8.12
N SER A 274 23.03 -6.11 -8.21
CA SER A 274 24.38 -5.58 -8.34
C SER A 274 25.20 -5.65 -7.04
N LEU A 275 24.52 -5.73 -5.89
CA LEU A 275 25.17 -5.70 -4.58
C LEU A 275 25.76 -7.08 -4.23
N THR A 276 27.09 -7.17 -4.21
CA THR A 276 27.82 -8.41 -3.89
C THR A 276 28.16 -8.52 -2.41
N SER A 277 28.49 -7.40 -1.75
CA SER A 277 28.81 -7.33 -0.32
C SER A 277 28.58 -5.93 0.23
N ILE A 278 28.44 -5.80 1.54
CA ILE A 278 28.47 -4.52 2.25
C ILE A 278 29.81 -4.38 2.94
N LYS A 279 30.53 -3.30 2.60
CA LYS A 279 31.80 -2.97 3.23
C LYS A 279 31.57 -2.21 4.52
N LEU A 280 32.05 -2.78 5.61
CA LEU A 280 32.19 -2.12 6.90
C LEU A 280 33.31 -1.11 6.86
N SER A 281 33.41 -0.25 7.87
CA SER A 281 34.59 0.63 8.02
C SER A 281 35.86 -0.20 8.17
N ASN A 282 36.95 0.33 7.59
CA ASN A 282 38.26 -0.36 7.56
C ASN A 282 38.73 -0.75 8.96
N VAL A 283 39.43 -1.86 9.02
CA VAL A 283 40.16 -2.29 10.19
C VAL A 283 41.64 -2.00 9.98
N ASP A 284 42.18 -1.05 10.71
CA ASP A 284 43.61 -0.70 10.67
C ASP A 284 44.38 -1.57 11.63
N LEU A 285 45.18 -2.45 11.07
CA LEU A 285 46.01 -3.40 11.85
C LEU A 285 47.14 -2.70 12.62
N SER A 286 47.54 -1.49 12.18
CA SER A 286 48.58 -0.73 12.89
C SER A 286 48.07 -0.16 14.20
N SER A 287 46.79 0.13 14.33
CA SER A 287 46.16 0.71 15.52
C SER A 287 45.90 -0.34 16.62
N MET A 288 45.94 -1.62 16.30
CA MET A 288 45.63 -2.70 17.24
C MET A 288 46.76 -2.91 18.23
N MET A 289 46.50 -2.59 19.52
CA MET A 289 47.47 -2.73 20.60
C MET A 289 47.69 -4.19 21.02
N THR A 290 46.82 -5.11 20.64
CA THR A 290 46.89 -6.54 20.92
C THR A 290 46.74 -7.37 19.64
N ASN A 291 47.07 -8.65 19.68
CA ASN A 291 46.87 -9.55 18.53
C ASN A 291 45.44 -10.07 18.41
N SER A 292 44.54 -9.76 19.32
CA SER A 292 43.14 -10.16 19.25
C SER A 292 42.26 -9.01 19.78
N GLU A 293 41.35 -8.54 18.94
CA GLU A 293 40.45 -7.45 19.29
C GLU A 293 39.09 -7.65 18.66
N THR A 294 38.01 -7.23 19.35
CA THR A 294 36.65 -7.25 18.83
C THR A 294 36.19 -5.82 18.67
N LEU A 295 35.84 -5.47 17.43
CA LEU A 295 35.44 -4.12 17.02
C LEU A 295 33.95 -4.12 16.67
N SER A 296 33.17 -3.18 17.20
CA SER A 296 31.81 -2.91 16.69
C SER A 296 31.89 -1.97 15.49
N ARG A 297 31.17 -2.30 14.42
CA ARG A 297 31.12 -1.53 13.18
C ARG A 297 29.69 -1.33 12.75
N THR A 298 29.30 -0.08 12.55
CA THR A 298 27.97 0.27 12.00
C THR A 298 27.83 -0.23 10.56
N ILE A 299 26.69 -0.85 10.28
CA ILE A 299 26.35 -1.34 8.95
C ILE A 299 25.68 -0.20 8.18
N VAL A 300 26.34 0.30 7.15
CA VAL A 300 25.80 1.36 6.28
C VAL A 300 25.02 0.72 5.15
N ILE A 301 23.71 0.99 5.13
CA ILE A 301 22.81 0.42 4.11
C ILE A 301 22.87 1.27 2.85
N PRO A 302 23.03 0.67 1.65
CA PRO A 302 23.00 1.39 0.38
C PRO A 302 21.65 2.07 0.15
N GLU A 303 21.67 3.20 -0.56
CA GLU A 303 20.47 3.91 -0.95
C GLU A 303 19.57 3.03 -1.82
N GLY A 304 18.24 3.10 -1.60
CA GLY A 304 17.26 2.24 -2.28
C GLY A 304 17.07 0.86 -1.63
N CYS A 305 17.80 0.55 -0.55
CA CYS A 305 17.64 -0.68 0.21
C CYS A 305 17.16 -0.43 1.64
N THR A 306 16.48 -1.40 2.22
CA THR A 306 16.05 -1.42 3.62
C THR A 306 16.59 -2.68 4.30
N ASN A 307 17.19 -2.50 5.48
CA ASN A 307 17.64 -3.63 6.30
C ASN A 307 16.45 -4.25 7.03
N ILE A 308 16.13 -5.49 6.67
CA ILE A 308 15.01 -6.24 7.27
C ILE A 308 15.48 -7.31 8.25
N SER A 309 16.81 -7.45 8.49
CA SER A 309 17.36 -8.34 9.51
C SER A 309 17.30 -7.75 10.93
N GLY A 310 17.14 -6.42 11.05
CA GLY A 310 17.11 -5.71 12.34
C GLY A 310 18.48 -5.36 12.92
N GLU A 311 19.57 -5.93 12.39
CA GLU A 311 20.93 -5.71 12.88
C GLU A 311 21.48 -4.39 12.31
N GLN A 312 21.90 -3.47 13.19
CA GLN A 312 22.48 -2.18 12.79
C GLN A 312 24.01 -2.15 12.91
N GLU A 313 24.58 -3.06 13.67
CA GLU A 313 26.01 -3.16 13.92
C GLU A 313 26.51 -4.59 13.68
N ALA A 314 27.74 -4.69 13.26
CA ALA A 314 28.45 -5.95 13.14
C ALA A 314 29.64 -6.01 14.11
N SER A 315 29.79 -7.12 14.78
CA SER A 315 30.96 -7.43 15.61
C SER A 315 32.03 -8.08 14.74
N VAL A 316 33.16 -7.41 14.61
CA VAL A 316 34.31 -7.89 13.84
C VAL A 316 35.38 -8.33 14.81
N ASN A 317 35.56 -9.65 14.97
CA ASN A 317 36.67 -10.22 15.76
C ASN A 317 37.88 -10.39 14.83
N VAL A 318 38.96 -9.70 15.18
CA VAL A 318 40.20 -9.67 14.43
C VAL A 318 41.27 -10.44 15.24
N GLN A 319 41.86 -11.43 14.62
CA GLN A 319 42.97 -12.21 15.24
C GLN A 319 44.19 -12.19 14.33
N ILE A 320 45.28 -11.60 14.80
CA ILE A 320 46.56 -11.59 14.13
C ILE A 320 47.35 -12.81 14.63
N LYS A 321 47.72 -13.73 13.73
CA LYS A 321 48.41 -14.99 14.02
C LYS A 321 49.89 -14.89 13.67
N ASN A 322 50.68 -15.74 14.33
CA ASN A 322 52.12 -15.89 14.08
C ASN A 322 52.95 -14.60 14.30
N LYS A 323 52.39 -13.65 15.06
CA LYS A 323 53.05 -12.40 15.43
C LYS A 323 53.09 -12.28 16.97
N SER A 324 54.15 -11.67 17.47
CA SER A 324 54.29 -11.27 18.87
C SER A 324 54.45 -9.79 19.02
N ILE A 325 54.00 -9.25 20.17
CA ILE A 325 54.11 -7.84 20.49
C ILE A 325 55.11 -7.67 21.63
N ARG A 326 55.96 -6.64 21.52
CA ARG A 326 56.94 -6.32 22.54
C ARG A 326 57.06 -4.80 22.68
N GLN A 327 57.14 -4.35 23.95
CA GLN A 327 57.48 -2.96 24.24
C GLN A 327 58.99 -2.80 24.33
N MET A 328 59.54 -1.80 23.69
CA MET A 328 60.94 -1.46 23.69
C MET A 328 61.16 -0.03 24.13
N ARG A 329 62.28 0.18 24.78
CA ARG A 329 62.74 1.51 25.21
C ARG A 329 63.81 1.98 24.22
N ILE A 330 63.62 3.19 23.66
CA ILE A 330 64.57 3.77 22.73
C ILE A 330 65.16 5.02 23.36
N SER A 331 66.48 5.04 23.47
CA SER A 331 67.20 6.20 24.00
C SER A 331 67.25 7.35 22.96
N SER A 332 67.37 8.56 23.46
CA SER A 332 67.52 9.77 22.63
C SER A 332 68.76 9.73 21.72
N SER A 333 69.72 8.82 21.98
CA SER A 333 70.89 8.56 21.08
C SER A 333 70.47 8.02 19.69
N ASN A 334 69.27 7.39 19.60
CA ASN A 334 68.72 6.87 18.36
C ASN A 334 67.70 7.83 17.68
N PHE A 335 67.59 9.03 18.21
CA PHE A 335 66.75 10.05 17.63
C PHE A 335 67.49 10.80 16.53
N GLN A 336 66.78 10.96 15.43
CA GLN A 336 67.23 11.74 14.26
C GLN A 336 66.19 12.79 13.92
N TYR A 337 66.56 13.79 13.20
CA TYR A 337 65.63 14.80 12.76
C TYR A 337 65.92 15.24 11.33
N ILE A 338 64.93 15.75 10.64
CA ILE A 338 64.99 16.32 9.29
C ILE A 338 64.21 17.66 9.29
N GLY A 339 64.50 18.47 8.29
CA GLY A 339 63.75 19.70 8.00
C GLY A 339 64.04 20.89 8.96
N LEU A 340 65.06 20.81 9.80
CA LEU A 340 65.45 21.94 10.66
C LEU A 340 66.40 22.91 9.89
N SER A 341 66.16 24.22 10.00
CA SER A 341 67.06 25.22 9.46
C SER A 341 68.44 25.19 10.19
N PRO A 342 69.56 25.37 9.51
CA PRO A 342 70.89 25.35 10.11
C PRO A 342 71.14 26.43 11.21
N GLU A 343 70.24 27.42 11.29
CA GLU A 343 70.30 28.48 12.31
C GLU A 343 69.82 28.01 13.72
N TYR A 344 69.20 26.81 13.77
CA TYR A 344 68.65 26.26 14.98
C TYR A 344 69.25 24.90 15.34
N GLY A 345 69.26 24.60 16.60
CA GLY A 345 69.63 23.31 17.19
C GLY A 345 68.48 22.69 17.96
N VAL A 346 68.52 21.36 18.16
CA VAL A 346 67.50 20.58 18.90
C VAL A 346 68.08 20.06 20.17
N ASN A 347 67.37 20.31 21.26
CA ASN A 347 67.64 19.66 22.57
C ASN A 347 66.49 18.69 22.85
N PHE A 348 66.74 17.40 22.84
CA PHE A 348 65.74 16.38 23.14
C PHE A 348 65.51 16.32 24.65
N LYS A 349 64.32 16.80 25.13
CA LYS A 349 63.89 16.65 26.52
C LYS A 349 63.40 15.24 26.81
N THR A 350 62.82 14.57 25.79
CA THR A 350 62.52 13.14 25.89
C THR A 350 63.81 12.35 25.78
N THR A 351 64.24 11.79 26.89
CA THR A 351 65.45 10.95 26.94
C THR A 351 65.22 9.47 26.62
N LEU A 352 63.95 9.03 26.79
CA LEU A 352 63.55 7.65 26.60
C LEU A 352 62.14 7.60 25.99
N LEU A 353 61.97 6.95 24.84
CA LEU A 353 60.67 6.72 24.21
C LEU A 353 60.29 5.24 24.35
N LEU A 354 59.09 4.95 24.86
CA LEU A 354 58.56 3.60 24.96
C LEU A 354 57.75 3.30 23.69
N VAL A 355 58.17 2.33 22.92
CA VAL A 355 57.61 1.98 21.63
C VAL A 355 57.12 0.53 21.67
N THR A 356 55.89 0.32 21.14
CA THR A 356 55.36 -1.04 20.95
C THR A 356 55.59 -1.49 19.51
N ILE A 357 56.25 -2.61 19.36
CA ILE A 357 56.56 -3.23 18.07
C ILE A 357 55.85 -4.59 17.94
N ARG A 358 55.49 -4.95 16.72
CA ARG A 358 54.98 -6.27 16.35
C ARG A 358 55.86 -6.87 15.28
N ALA A 359 56.24 -8.12 15.44
CA ALA A 359 57.02 -8.87 14.45
C ALA A 359 56.68 -10.35 14.51
N GLY A 360 57.24 -11.12 13.59
CA GLY A 360 57.19 -12.59 13.63
C GLY A 360 57.72 -13.13 14.96
N GLU A 361 57.19 -14.25 15.43
CA GLU A 361 57.57 -14.84 16.73
C GLU A 361 59.08 -15.09 16.87
N LYS A 362 59.77 -15.38 15.75
CA LYS A 362 61.23 -15.60 15.75
C LYS A 362 62.02 -14.29 15.72
N ASP A 363 61.51 -13.28 15.02
CA ASP A 363 62.20 -12.02 14.78
C ASP A 363 62.11 -11.08 15.97
N ILE A 364 60.96 -11.06 16.66
CA ILE A 364 60.68 -10.15 17.78
C ILE A 364 61.75 -10.17 18.86
N SER A 365 62.34 -11.37 19.12
CA SER A 365 63.39 -11.55 20.13
C SER A 365 64.77 -11.05 19.69
N GLN A 366 64.97 -10.93 18.38
CA GLN A 366 66.25 -10.51 17.78
C GLN A 366 66.33 -8.99 17.60
N ILE A 367 65.17 -8.27 17.58
CA ILE A 367 65.15 -6.83 17.44
C ILE A 367 65.69 -6.22 18.75
N THR A 368 66.73 -5.41 18.61
CA THR A 368 67.37 -4.62 19.66
C THR A 368 67.08 -3.15 19.49
N GLU A 369 67.55 -2.31 20.43
CA GLU A 369 67.41 -0.84 20.33
C GLU A 369 68.13 -0.30 19.10
N ASP A 370 69.27 -0.87 18.71
CA ASP A 370 70.06 -0.46 17.56
C ASP A 370 69.34 -0.62 16.21
N ASN A 371 68.30 -1.47 16.19
CA ASN A 371 67.46 -1.66 15.01
C ASN A 371 66.36 -0.63 14.90
N LEU A 372 66.17 0.23 15.93
CA LEU A 372 65.07 1.19 15.99
C LEU A 372 65.61 2.60 15.80
N ARG A 373 65.06 3.31 14.83
CA ARG A 373 65.43 4.66 14.45
C ARG A 373 64.20 5.56 14.58
N VAL A 374 64.28 6.59 15.41
CA VAL A 374 63.22 7.58 15.64
C VAL A 374 63.54 8.83 14.83
N VAL A 375 62.66 9.26 13.93
CA VAL A 375 62.89 10.42 13.07
C VAL A 375 61.79 11.47 13.35
N ALA A 376 62.21 12.65 13.77
CA ALA A 376 61.36 13.84 13.91
C ALA A 376 61.45 14.70 12.67
N ASP A 377 60.33 15.20 12.17
CA ASP A 377 60.30 16.14 11.03
C ASP A 377 59.95 17.54 11.54
N PHE A 378 60.90 18.45 11.40
CA PHE A 378 60.77 19.85 11.87
C PHE A 378 60.43 20.82 10.72
N THR A 379 60.13 20.33 9.50
CA THR A 379 59.86 21.19 8.32
C THR A 379 58.76 22.22 8.59
N SER A 380 57.78 21.91 9.41
CA SER A 380 56.64 22.76 9.74
C SER A 380 56.55 23.11 11.24
N VAL A 381 57.65 22.95 11.98
CA VAL A 381 57.70 23.22 13.40
C VAL A 381 58.39 24.56 13.63
N GLU A 382 57.73 25.49 14.38
CA GLU A 382 58.32 26.75 14.74
C GLU A 382 59.29 26.57 15.95
N PRO A 383 60.42 27.32 15.97
CA PRO A 383 61.35 27.28 17.09
C PRO A 383 60.67 27.68 18.43
N GLY A 384 61.08 27.05 19.52
CA GLY A 384 60.55 27.33 20.86
C GLY A 384 60.90 26.23 21.85
N ASP A 385 60.46 26.41 23.09
CA ASP A 385 60.72 25.50 24.21
C ASP A 385 59.54 24.52 24.43
N ALA A 386 59.87 23.31 24.85
CA ALA A 386 58.92 22.27 25.26
C ALA A 386 57.86 21.92 24.18
N ILE A 387 58.27 21.74 22.96
CA ILE A 387 57.39 21.42 21.81
C ILE A 387 57.24 19.92 21.69
N TYR A 388 55.97 19.41 21.57
CA TYR A 388 55.70 18.04 21.22
C TYR A 388 55.67 17.83 19.70
N VAL A 389 56.66 17.05 19.21
CA VAL A 389 56.79 16.76 17.82
C VAL A 389 56.45 15.31 17.53
N PRO A 390 55.56 15.01 16.54
CA PRO A 390 55.28 13.65 16.11
C PRO A 390 56.54 13.04 15.45
N VAL A 391 56.73 11.76 15.72
CA VAL A 391 57.90 11.03 15.19
C VAL A 391 57.51 9.84 14.37
N LYS A 392 58.31 9.52 13.33
CA LYS A 392 58.25 8.24 12.60
C LYS A 392 59.30 7.32 13.14
N ILE A 393 58.92 6.07 13.39
CA ILE A 393 59.82 5.04 13.93
C ILE A 393 60.02 4.00 12.86
N TYR A 394 61.26 3.72 12.56
CA TYR A 394 61.67 2.72 11.58
C TYR A 394 62.37 1.52 12.30
N ILE A 395 62.13 0.34 11.78
CA ILE A 395 62.77 -0.90 12.26
C ILE A 395 63.65 -1.41 11.12
N ASP A 396 64.96 -1.26 11.29
CA ASP A 396 65.92 -1.59 10.25
C ASP A 396 66.34 -3.06 10.37
N GLY A 397 66.42 -3.76 9.24
CA GLY A 397 66.87 -5.14 9.15
C GLY A 397 65.87 -6.25 9.34
N PHE A 398 64.58 -5.92 9.62
CA PHE A 398 63.55 -6.92 9.84
C PHE A 398 62.32 -6.65 8.95
N GLU A 399 62.22 -7.33 7.83
CA GLU A 399 61.05 -7.29 6.98
C GLU A 399 59.84 -7.90 7.67
N GLY A 400 58.67 -7.26 7.64
CA GLY A 400 57.45 -7.70 8.29
C GLY A 400 57.37 -7.39 9.80
N ALA A 401 58.33 -6.62 10.34
CA ALA A 401 58.20 -5.97 11.65
C ALA A 401 57.58 -4.55 11.45
N GLY A 402 56.84 -4.08 12.43
CA GLY A 402 56.22 -2.77 12.39
C GLY A 402 55.92 -2.19 13.76
N VAL A 403 55.78 -0.91 13.82
CA VAL A 403 55.44 -0.14 15.02
C VAL A 403 53.91 -0.12 15.15
N VAL A 404 53.44 -0.50 16.32
CA VAL A 404 52.00 -0.44 16.67
C VAL A 404 51.64 0.98 17.05
N ALA A 405 50.48 1.45 16.59
CA ALA A 405 50.00 2.83 16.75
C ALA A 405 51.04 3.90 16.39
N PRO A 406 51.56 3.89 15.15
CA PRO A 406 52.73 4.71 14.77
C PRO A 406 52.46 6.21 14.91
N ASP A 407 51.21 6.66 14.79
CA ASP A 407 50.82 8.08 14.86
C ASP A 407 50.71 8.62 16.28
N ASP A 408 50.81 7.77 17.30
CA ASP A 408 50.67 8.17 18.71
C ASP A 408 51.98 8.63 19.31
N TYR A 409 53.11 8.33 18.66
CA TYR A 409 54.43 8.64 19.24
C TYR A 409 54.85 10.09 18.98
N ARG A 410 55.22 10.77 20.09
CA ARG A 410 55.73 12.16 20.10
C ARG A 410 56.93 12.26 21.02
N ILE A 411 57.83 13.18 20.68
CA ILE A 411 58.95 13.53 21.55
C ILE A 411 58.83 15.01 21.93
N LEU A 412 59.30 15.34 23.12
CA LEU A 412 59.39 16.68 23.65
C LEU A 412 60.78 17.22 23.36
N VAL A 413 60.85 18.39 22.72
CA VAL A 413 62.09 19.03 22.29
C VAL A 413 62.08 20.53 22.58
N ASP A 414 63.28 21.11 22.75
CA ASP A 414 63.47 22.55 22.57
C ASP A 414 64.16 22.77 21.23
N ILE A 415 63.72 23.75 20.49
CA ILE A 415 64.35 24.21 19.25
C ILE A 415 64.85 25.64 19.52
N VAL A 416 66.16 25.74 19.71
CA VAL A 416 66.83 27.01 20.13
C VAL A 416 67.82 27.45 19.07
N PRO A 417 68.20 28.74 19.01
CA PRO A 417 69.26 29.18 18.14
C PRO A 417 70.54 28.38 18.34
N ALA A 418 71.27 28.08 17.22
CA ALA A 418 72.43 27.19 17.27
C ALA A 418 73.59 27.72 18.10
N ASP A 419 73.67 29.02 18.28
CA ASP A 419 74.64 29.70 19.13
C ASP A 419 74.38 29.55 20.66
N GLU A 420 73.11 29.28 21.04
CA GLU A 420 72.72 29.06 22.44
C GLU A 420 72.93 27.59 22.89
N MET A 421 73.14 26.67 21.96
CA MET A 421 73.34 25.25 22.26
C MET A 421 74.67 24.95 23.01
N GLY A 422 75.59 25.89 23.08
CA GLY A 422 76.90 25.71 23.70
C GLY A 422 77.02 26.04 25.20
N GLU A 423 76.00 26.69 25.82
CA GLU A 423 76.12 27.19 27.20
C GLU A 423 75.48 26.35 28.29
N SER A 424 74.75 25.27 27.95
CA SER A 424 73.90 24.50 28.91
C SER A 424 74.60 23.27 29.56
N THR A 425 75.92 23.11 29.47
CA THR A 425 76.64 21.98 30.11
C THR A 425 77.66 22.38 31.17
N ALA A 426 77.37 23.47 31.94
CA ALA A 426 78.23 23.84 33.10
C ALA A 426 77.37 24.42 34.24
N GLU A 427 76.61 23.55 34.94
CA GLU A 427 76.23 23.68 36.37
C GLU A 427 75.92 22.29 36.95
#